data_e2ebdfe5e3c336b62b709d509c8f1561
#
_entry.id   e2ebdfe5e3c336b62b709d509c8f1561
#
_cell.length_a   1.000
_cell.length_b   1.000
_cell.length_c   1.000
_cell.angle_alpha   90.00
_cell.angle_beta   90.00
_cell.angle_gamma   90.00
#
_symmetry.space_group_name_H-M   'P 1'
#
loop_
_entity.id
_entity.type
_entity.pdbx_description
1 polymer ?
#
loop_
_entity_poly.entity_id
_entity_poly.type
_entity_poly.pdbx_seq_one_letter_code
_entity_poly.pdbx_strand_id
1 'polypeptide(L)'
;ITQKEKRLAELAALLRSPDDVAEMDGDDDARAAATAASLVCQKEALATQKASLVERLSKPSRDYQQYLRELKLWTDRDKDLRGDNQNPGLETLKGLERELEKVTAVYPEHLRTARAERERIAKEVFSRKRGLTQFYDAIKQSIDAEIAKCREELGEYDISIEAGLRFNPSFPDDFLQFINQSAVGSFRGQEEGRDMLRRFTDQVTDWEDEAQVFAALDAIVEALHADKREEAAPCRNILKQMKGQKTVQELYDYLFGFDYVVPKYDLRVDGKDLTELSPGERGGLLLIFYLMLDRQEIPLVIDQPEDNLDNKSVYEILVKFIKQAKTRRQIILVTHNPNLAVVADAEQIIHVSIDKKDGRHDFDFFSGAI
;
A
#
# COMPACT_ATOMS: atom_id res chain seq x y z
N ILE A 1 37.14 -46.44 4.59
CA ILE A 1 37.94 -45.47 3.76
C ILE A 1 38.71 -46.28 2.70
N THR A 2 39.44 -47.31 3.08
CA THR A 2 40.29 -48.11 2.18
C THR A 2 39.57 -48.76 0.97
N GLN A 3 38.31 -49.18 1.15
CA GLN A 3 37.57 -49.86 0.08
C GLN A 3 37.01 -48.87 -0.98
N LYS A 4 36.63 -47.65 -0.53
CA LYS A 4 36.20 -46.57 -1.42
C LYS A 4 37.37 -45.96 -2.19
N GLU A 5 38.50 -45.79 -1.56
CA GLU A 5 39.73 -45.31 -2.19
C GLU A 5 40.24 -46.27 -3.25
N LYS A 6 40.18 -47.57 -2.96
CA LYS A 6 40.56 -48.62 -3.92
C LYS A 6 39.61 -48.58 -5.15
N ARG A 7 38.31 -48.43 -4.91
CA ARG A 7 37.30 -48.34 -5.99
C ARG A 7 37.44 -47.03 -6.83
N LEU A 8 37.81 -45.92 -6.18
CA LEU A 8 38.10 -44.66 -6.88
C LEU A 8 39.35 -44.75 -7.73
N ALA A 9 40.42 -45.43 -7.24
CA ALA A 9 41.64 -45.66 -7.99
C ALA A 9 41.38 -46.58 -9.19
N GLU A 10 40.59 -47.65 -9.04
CA GLU A 10 40.15 -48.51 -10.13
C GLU A 10 39.35 -47.74 -11.21
N LEU A 11 38.41 -46.90 -10.79
CA LEU A 11 37.62 -46.05 -11.70
C LEU A 11 38.51 -45.03 -12.43
N ALA A 12 39.44 -44.41 -11.71
CA ALA A 12 40.38 -43.47 -12.28
C ALA A 12 41.30 -44.11 -13.30
N ALA A 13 41.77 -45.35 -13.06
CA ALA A 13 42.57 -46.11 -14.02
C ALA A 13 41.81 -46.47 -15.30
N LEU A 14 40.51 -46.82 -15.15
CA LEU A 14 39.65 -47.12 -16.29
C LEU A 14 39.33 -45.90 -17.20
N LEU A 15 39.40 -44.67 -16.66
CA LEU A 15 39.12 -43.44 -17.36
C LEU A 15 40.34 -42.69 -17.90
N ARG A 16 41.55 -43.21 -17.64
CA ARG A 16 42.79 -42.61 -18.14
C ARG A 16 42.88 -42.72 -19.68
N SER A 17 43.36 -41.64 -20.28
CA SER A 17 43.71 -41.62 -21.68
C SER A 17 45.04 -42.33 -21.93
N PRO A 18 45.36 -42.78 -23.15
CA PRO A 18 46.67 -43.33 -23.48
C PRO A 18 47.82 -42.38 -23.14
N ASP A 19 47.60 -41.07 -23.32
CA ASP A 19 48.63 -40.06 -23.03
C ASP A 19 48.86 -39.91 -21.52
N ASP A 20 47.83 -39.94 -20.69
CA ASP A 20 47.92 -39.92 -19.25
C ASP A 20 48.64 -41.14 -18.67
N VAL A 21 48.52 -42.31 -19.32
CA VAL A 21 49.21 -43.53 -18.95
C VAL A 21 50.68 -43.49 -19.35
N ALA A 22 51.02 -42.82 -20.48
CA ALA A 22 52.40 -42.68 -20.94
C ALA A 22 53.24 -41.79 -19.98
N GLU A 23 52.64 -40.86 -19.26
CA GLU A 23 53.33 -39.99 -18.29
C GLU A 23 53.48 -40.61 -16.89
N MET A 24 53.00 -41.85 -16.67
CA MET A 24 53.19 -42.52 -15.38
C MET A 24 54.64 -42.93 -15.16
N ASP A 25 55.28 -42.42 -14.05
CA ASP A 25 56.54 -42.94 -13.55
C ASP A 25 56.27 -44.29 -12.88
N GLY A 26 56.89 -45.36 -13.41
CA GLY A 26 56.78 -46.70 -12.82
C GLY A 26 57.10 -47.84 -13.74
N ASP A 27 56.90 -49.04 -13.23
CA ASP A 27 57.19 -50.33 -13.88
C ASP A 27 56.41 -50.43 -15.19
N ASP A 28 57.09 -50.85 -16.26
CA ASP A 28 56.52 -51.04 -17.61
C ASP A 28 55.35 -52.03 -17.61
N ASP A 29 55.34 -53.02 -16.72
CA ASP A 29 54.25 -53.94 -16.55
C ASP A 29 52.98 -53.28 -15.96
N ALA A 30 53.15 -52.35 -15.05
CA ALA A 30 52.04 -51.58 -14.48
C ALA A 30 51.41 -50.62 -15.52
N ARG A 31 52.24 -50.01 -16.37
CA ARG A 31 51.80 -49.19 -17.51
C ARG A 31 51.01 -50.01 -18.56
N ALA A 32 51.53 -51.21 -18.90
CA ALA A 32 50.86 -52.08 -19.84
C ALA A 32 49.50 -52.55 -19.30
N ALA A 33 49.43 -52.89 -18.01
CA ALA A 33 48.18 -53.26 -17.36
C ALA A 33 47.17 -52.06 -17.28
N ALA A 34 47.63 -50.86 -16.95
CA ALA A 34 46.81 -49.67 -16.91
C ALA A 34 46.28 -49.28 -18.32
N THR A 35 47.10 -49.43 -19.32
CA THR A 35 46.70 -49.17 -20.73
C THR A 35 45.65 -50.20 -21.19
N ALA A 36 45.85 -51.46 -20.89
CA ALA A 36 44.92 -52.53 -21.25
C ALA A 36 43.57 -52.42 -20.50
N ALA A 37 43.58 -51.93 -19.27
CA ALA A 37 42.37 -51.73 -18.46
C ALA A 37 41.60 -50.44 -18.76
N SER A 38 42.18 -49.49 -19.51
CA SER A 38 41.55 -48.21 -19.79
C SER A 38 40.33 -48.37 -20.68
N LEU A 39 39.17 -47.89 -20.23
CA LEU A 39 37.92 -47.82 -21.03
C LEU A 39 38.09 -46.94 -22.26
N VAL A 40 38.95 -45.93 -22.23
CA VAL A 40 39.27 -45.04 -23.32
C VAL A 40 39.99 -45.81 -24.41
N CYS A 41 41.06 -46.58 -24.09
CA CYS A 41 41.78 -47.44 -25.02
C CYS A 41 40.91 -48.55 -25.61
N GLN A 42 40.04 -49.19 -24.78
CA GLN A 42 39.06 -50.16 -25.29
C GLN A 42 38.08 -49.54 -26.29
N LYS A 43 37.58 -48.33 -26.02
CA LYS A 43 36.71 -47.59 -26.89
C LYS A 43 37.41 -47.26 -28.23
N GLU A 44 38.65 -46.82 -28.21
CA GLU A 44 39.44 -46.50 -29.40
C GLU A 44 39.75 -47.75 -30.22
N ALA A 45 40.17 -48.89 -29.57
CA ALA A 45 40.36 -50.16 -30.21
C ALA A 45 39.06 -50.66 -30.90
N LEU A 46 37.93 -50.58 -30.21
CA LEU A 46 36.62 -50.93 -30.77
C LEU A 46 36.22 -50.01 -31.91
N ALA A 47 36.52 -48.70 -31.81
CA ALA A 47 36.25 -47.75 -32.89
C ALA A 47 37.07 -48.07 -34.16
N THR A 48 38.36 -48.45 -33.98
CA THR A 48 39.26 -48.85 -35.05
C THR A 48 38.82 -50.17 -35.71
N GLN A 49 38.42 -51.16 -34.88
CA GLN A 49 37.83 -52.41 -35.40
C GLN A 49 36.55 -52.19 -36.18
N LYS A 50 35.67 -51.33 -35.66
CA LYS A 50 34.43 -50.95 -36.34
C LYS A 50 34.72 -50.28 -37.66
N ALA A 51 35.67 -49.35 -37.73
CA ALA A 51 36.04 -48.70 -39.02
C ALA A 51 36.54 -49.71 -40.05
N SER A 52 37.43 -50.64 -39.67
CA SER A 52 37.93 -51.69 -40.56
C SER A 52 36.84 -52.65 -41.06
N LEU A 53 35.88 -53.01 -40.19
CA LEU A 53 34.73 -53.82 -40.59
C LEU A 53 33.78 -53.07 -41.55
N VAL A 54 33.58 -51.74 -41.33
CA VAL A 54 32.78 -50.91 -42.23
C VAL A 54 33.41 -50.79 -43.62
N GLU A 55 34.74 -50.71 -43.74
CA GLU A 55 35.45 -50.71 -45.00
C GLU A 55 35.31 -52.02 -45.77
N ARG A 56 35.18 -53.13 -45.10
CA ARG A 56 34.98 -54.44 -45.65
C ARG A 56 33.54 -54.70 -46.13
N LEU A 57 32.59 -53.88 -45.77
CA LEU A 57 31.20 -53.98 -46.19
C LEU A 57 31.04 -53.66 -47.70
N SER A 58 30.09 -54.34 -48.38
CA SER A 58 29.71 -54.02 -49.76
C SER A 58 29.13 -52.59 -49.82
N LYS A 59 29.20 -51.97 -51.01
CA LYS A 59 28.68 -50.60 -51.18
C LYS A 59 27.25 -50.41 -50.68
N PRO A 60 26.27 -51.29 -51.04
CA PRO A 60 24.89 -51.15 -50.51
C PRO A 60 24.78 -51.22 -48.98
N SER A 61 25.62 -52.05 -48.33
CA SER A 61 25.61 -52.13 -46.86
C SER A 61 26.22 -50.89 -46.19
N ARG A 62 27.21 -50.28 -46.83
CA ARG A 62 27.76 -48.98 -46.35
C ARG A 62 26.76 -47.86 -46.47
N ASP A 63 26.10 -47.78 -47.60
CA ASP A 63 25.05 -46.77 -47.85
C ASP A 63 23.88 -46.93 -46.84
N TYR A 64 23.48 -48.18 -46.54
CA TYR A 64 22.48 -48.45 -45.49
C TYR A 64 22.94 -48.08 -44.10
N GLN A 65 24.19 -48.34 -43.74
CA GLN A 65 24.75 -47.94 -42.44
C GLN A 65 24.87 -46.40 -42.31
N GLN A 66 25.14 -45.72 -43.41
CA GLN A 66 25.12 -44.27 -43.45
C GLN A 66 23.70 -43.75 -43.27
N TYR A 67 22.72 -44.27 -44.00
CA TYR A 67 21.31 -43.94 -43.83
C TYR A 67 20.84 -44.12 -42.37
N LEU A 68 21.16 -45.23 -41.73
CA LEU A 68 20.79 -45.46 -40.33
C LEU A 68 21.40 -44.42 -39.37
N ARG A 69 22.63 -43.96 -39.65
CA ARG A 69 23.28 -42.90 -38.85
C ARG A 69 22.59 -41.56 -39.04
N GLU A 70 22.29 -41.23 -40.30
CA GLU A 70 21.58 -39.98 -40.62
C GLU A 70 20.17 -39.99 -40.04
N LEU A 71 19.46 -41.12 -40.17
CA LEU A 71 18.12 -41.30 -39.58
C LEU A 71 18.14 -41.12 -38.04
N LYS A 72 19.17 -41.66 -37.37
CA LYS A 72 19.32 -41.50 -35.94
C LYS A 72 19.57 -40.04 -35.60
N LEU A 73 20.50 -39.37 -36.27
CA LEU A 73 20.79 -37.95 -36.05
C LEU A 73 19.53 -37.08 -36.29
N TRP A 74 18.77 -37.43 -37.36
CA TRP A 74 17.53 -36.72 -37.65
C TRP A 74 16.48 -36.96 -36.56
N THR A 75 16.32 -38.18 -36.07
CA THR A 75 15.37 -38.54 -35.00
C THR A 75 15.72 -37.86 -33.67
N ASP A 76 17.01 -37.85 -33.36
CA ASP A 76 17.50 -37.17 -32.13
C ASP A 76 17.22 -35.65 -32.21
N ARG A 77 17.51 -35.04 -33.37
CA ARG A 77 17.24 -33.61 -33.61
C ARG A 77 15.76 -33.27 -33.65
N ASP A 78 14.92 -34.12 -34.24
CA ASP A 78 13.46 -33.96 -34.22
C ASP A 78 12.92 -34.02 -32.79
N LYS A 79 13.45 -34.94 -31.95
CA LYS A 79 13.10 -35.02 -30.54
C LYS A 79 13.54 -33.81 -29.76
N ASP A 80 14.73 -33.27 -30.04
CA ASP A 80 15.23 -32.06 -29.39
C ASP A 80 14.38 -30.83 -29.72
N LEU A 81 13.92 -30.71 -30.98
CA LEU A 81 13.09 -29.61 -31.43
C LEU A 81 11.62 -29.75 -31.00
N ARG A 82 11.05 -30.95 -31.08
CA ARG A 82 9.63 -31.17 -30.71
C ARG A 82 9.43 -31.31 -29.21
N GLY A 83 10.43 -31.88 -28.53
CA GLY A 83 10.33 -32.17 -27.08
C GLY A 83 9.64 -33.51 -26.77
N ASP A 84 9.78 -33.95 -25.53
CA ASP A 84 9.15 -35.17 -25.00
C ASP A 84 7.65 -34.92 -24.72
N ASN A 85 6.83 -35.97 -24.80
CA ASN A 85 5.41 -35.90 -24.49
C ASN A 85 5.13 -35.69 -22.99
N GLN A 86 5.97 -36.28 -22.12
CA GLN A 86 5.74 -36.24 -20.68
C GLN A 86 6.35 -34.99 -20.02
N ASN A 87 7.54 -34.62 -20.43
CA ASN A 87 8.26 -33.49 -19.85
C ASN A 87 8.97 -32.65 -20.93
N PRO A 88 8.22 -31.90 -21.74
CA PRO A 88 8.80 -31.09 -22.81
C PRO A 88 9.61 -29.94 -22.20
N GLY A 89 10.82 -29.71 -22.70
CA GLY A 89 11.60 -28.53 -22.37
C GLY A 89 10.89 -27.25 -22.80
N LEU A 90 11.06 -26.16 -22.08
CA LEU A 90 10.40 -24.87 -22.35
C LEU A 90 10.72 -24.31 -23.76
N GLU A 91 11.87 -24.67 -24.33
CA GLU A 91 12.31 -24.21 -25.66
C GLU A 91 11.85 -25.13 -26.79
N THR A 92 11.17 -26.23 -26.50
CA THR A 92 10.66 -27.17 -27.50
C THR A 92 9.27 -26.77 -27.97
N LEU A 93 8.89 -27.23 -29.17
CA LEU A 93 7.57 -26.97 -29.76
C LEU A 93 6.44 -27.32 -28.75
N LYS A 94 6.47 -28.56 -28.23
CA LYS A 94 5.45 -29.03 -27.28
C LYS A 94 5.49 -28.25 -25.95
N GLY A 95 6.67 -27.78 -25.53
CA GLY A 95 6.79 -26.90 -24.37
C GLY A 95 6.12 -25.57 -24.62
N LEU A 96 6.38 -24.97 -25.76
CA LEU A 96 5.75 -23.67 -26.14
C LEU A 96 4.24 -23.81 -26.35
N GLU A 97 3.77 -24.91 -27.00
CA GLU A 97 2.34 -25.19 -27.16
C GLU A 97 1.64 -25.32 -25.80
N ARG A 98 2.24 -26.01 -24.82
CA ARG A 98 1.71 -26.15 -23.46
C ARG A 98 1.70 -24.80 -22.71
N GLU A 99 2.74 -23.99 -22.88
CA GLU A 99 2.75 -22.64 -22.28
C GLU A 99 1.71 -21.72 -22.96
N LEU A 100 1.53 -21.83 -24.28
CA LEU A 100 0.48 -21.09 -24.99
C LEU A 100 -0.91 -21.48 -24.49
N GLU A 101 -1.18 -22.76 -24.29
CA GLU A 101 -2.43 -23.23 -23.68
C GLU A 101 -2.67 -22.67 -22.29
N LYS A 102 -1.64 -22.64 -21.44
CA LYS A 102 -1.74 -22.03 -20.12
C LYS A 102 -2.07 -20.54 -20.21
N VAL A 103 -1.39 -19.81 -21.09
CA VAL A 103 -1.61 -18.36 -21.28
C VAL A 103 -2.99 -18.06 -21.82
N THR A 104 -3.51 -18.91 -22.72
CA THR A 104 -4.79 -18.65 -23.40
C THR A 104 -6.01 -19.17 -22.64
N ALA A 105 -5.87 -20.26 -21.89
CA ALA A 105 -7.01 -20.90 -21.22
C ALA A 105 -6.91 -20.86 -19.68
N VAL A 106 -5.77 -21.23 -19.09
CA VAL A 106 -5.65 -21.43 -17.65
C VAL A 106 -5.44 -20.11 -16.90
N TYR A 107 -4.46 -19.31 -17.32
CA TYR A 107 -4.12 -18.07 -16.60
C TYR A 107 -5.22 -17.00 -16.64
N PRO A 108 -5.98 -16.79 -17.73
CA PRO A 108 -7.10 -15.87 -17.74
C PRO A 108 -8.17 -16.24 -16.70
N GLU A 109 -8.47 -17.53 -16.56
CA GLU A 109 -9.45 -18.01 -15.59
C GLU A 109 -8.96 -17.85 -14.14
N HIS A 110 -7.71 -18.19 -13.87
CA HIS A 110 -7.10 -17.97 -12.57
C HIS A 110 -7.09 -16.48 -12.21
N LEU A 111 -6.75 -15.62 -13.18
CA LEU A 111 -6.73 -14.17 -12.97
C LEU A 111 -8.13 -13.62 -12.68
N ARG A 112 -9.15 -14.12 -13.40
CA ARG A 112 -10.56 -13.75 -13.19
C ARG A 112 -11.02 -14.12 -11.78
N THR A 113 -10.72 -15.35 -11.36
CA THR A 113 -11.07 -15.85 -10.02
C THR A 113 -10.36 -15.06 -8.93
N ALA A 114 -9.06 -14.82 -9.08
CA ALA A 114 -8.28 -14.04 -8.10
C ALA A 114 -8.75 -12.58 -8.01
N ARG A 115 -9.12 -11.96 -9.13
CA ARG A 115 -9.69 -10.61 -9.15
C ARG A 115 -11.04 -10.54 -8.45
N ALA A 116 -11.91 -11.51 -8.71
CA ALA A 116 -13.23 -11.59 -8.07
C ALA A 116 -13.09 -11.78 -6.54
N GLU A 117 -12.18 -12.63 -6.10
CA GLU A 117 -11.93 -12.83 -4.67
C GLU A 117 -11.31 -11.58 -4.00
N ARG A 118 -10.37 -10.92 -4.67
CA ARG A 118 -9.82 -9.63 -4.20
C ARG A 118 -10.93 -8.59 -4.06
N GLU A 119 -11.79 -8.46 -5.07
CA GLU A 119 -12.91 -7.51 -5.04
C GLU A 119 -13.87 -7.84 -3.88
N ARG A 120 -14.21 -9.11 -3.66
CA ARG A 120 -15.06 -9.55 -2.55
C ARG A 120 -14.47 -9.13 -1.20
N ILE A 121 -13.17 -9.41 -0.99
CA ILE A 121 -12.48 -9.06 0.26
C ILE A 121 -12.39 -7.53 0.42
N ALA A 122 -12.06 -6.82 -0.65
CA ALA A 122 -11.96 -5.37 -0.62
C ALA A 122 -13.31 -4.71 -0.29
N LYS A 123 -14.42 -5.21 -0.83
CA LYS A 123 -15.79 -4.77 -0.48
C LYS A 123 -16.10 -5.03 0.99
N GLU A 124 -15.68 -6.15 1.54
CA GLU A 124 -15.85 -6.44 2.96
C GLU A 124 -15.04 -5.46 3.83
N VAL A 125 -13.79 -5.17 3.49
CA VAL A 125 -12.96 -4.17 4.18
C VAL A 125 -13.61 -2.79 4.13
N PHE A 126 -14.05 -2.36 2.94
CA PHE A 126 -14.71 -1.07 2.74
C PHE A 126 -16.02 -0.98 3.52
N SER A 127 -16.85 -2.02 3.49
CA SER A 127 -18.09 -2.09 4.26
C SER A 127 -17.83 -1.96 5.77
N ARG A 128 -16.78 -2.61 6.29
CA ARG A 128 -16.39 -2.47 7.70
C ARG A 128 -15.94 -1.05 8.04
N LYS A 129 -15.16 -0.42 7.14
CA LYS A 129 -14.77 1.00 7.30
C LYS A 129 -15.99 1.92 7.32
N ARG A 130 -16.93 1.72 6.40
CA ARG A 130 -18.20 2.45 6.39
C ARG A 130 -19.05 2.16 7.65
N GLY A 131 -18.96 0.95 8.20
CA GLY A 131 -19.62 0.61 9.47
C GLY A 131 -19.07 1.40 10.66
N LEU A 132 -17.83 1.88 10.60
CA LEU A 132 -17.30 2.77 11.63
C LEU A 132 -18.02 4.12 11.64
N THR A 133 -18.44 4.66 10.49
CA THR A 133 -19.21 5.92 10.44
C THR A 133 -20.56 5.77 11.14
N GLN A 134 -21.22 4.59 11.04
CA GLN A 134 -22.50 4.34 11.72
C GLN A 134 -22.37 4.40 13.26
N PHE A 135 -21.23 4.00 13.80
CA PHE A 135 -20.97 4.17 15.24
C PHE A 135 -20.92 5.65 15.63
N TYR A 136 -20.36 6.47 14.78
CA TYR A 136 -20.30 7.91 15.00
C TYR A 136 -21.61 8.63 14.67
N ASP A 137 -22.48 8.05 13.85
CA ASP A 137 -23.81 8.57 13.62
C ASP A 137 -24.65 8.58 14.90
N ALA A 138 -24.46 7.60 15.77
CA ALA A 138 -25.12 7.57 17.07
C ALA A 138 -24.63 8.73 17.98
N ILE A 139 -23.33 9.03 17.93
CA ILE A 139 -22.75 10.19 18.66
C ILE A 139 -23.28 11.50 18.05
N LYS A 140 -23.27 11.60 16.71
CA LYS A 140 -23.81 12.76 16.00
C LYS A 140 -25.28 13.00 16.38
N GLN A 141 -26.13 11.99 16.33
CA GLN A 141 -27.55 12.11 16.71
C GLN A 141 -27.72 12.61 18.14
N SER A 142 -26.87 12.14 19.08
CA SER A 142 -26.89 12.62 20.45
C SER A 142 -26.53 14.11 20.56
N ILE A 143 -25.52 14.53 19.78
CA ILE A 143 -25.07 15.93 19.76
C ILE A 143 -26.08 16.81 19.03
N ASP A 144 -26.61 16.38 17.90
CA ASP A 144 -27.66 17.11 17.16
C ASP A 144 -28.92 17.30 18.05
N ALA A 145 -29.25 16.30 18.90
CA ALA A 145 -30.33 16.44 19.85
C ALA A 145 -30.05 17.49 20.94
N GLU A 146 -28.80 17.63 21.39
CA GLU A 146 -28.42 18.70 22.34
C GLU A 146 -28.41 20.06 21.64
N ILE A 147 -27.87 20.16 20.40
CA ILE A 147 -27.92 21.39 19.60
C ILE A 147 -29.37 21.84 19.41
N ALA A 148 -30.28 20.91 19.09
CA ALA A 148 -31.68 21.21 18.89
C ALA A 148 -32.36 21.76 20.18
N LYS A 149 -31.96 21.31 21.37
CA LYS A 149 -32.46 21.84 22.66
C LYS A 149 -31.99 23.26 22.93
N CYS A 150 -30.79 23.61 22.47
CA CYS A 150 -30.17 24.93 22.66
C CYS A 150 -30.40 25.88 21.48
N ARG A 151 -31.34 25.57 20.57
CA ARG A 151 -31.55 26.34 19.33
C ARG A 151 -31.99 27.78 19.59
N GLU A 152 -32.76 28.01 20.65
CA GLU A 152 -33.21 29.36 21.01
C GLU A 152 -32.02 30.21 21.54
N GLU A 153 -31.10 29.60 22.29
CA GLU A 153 -29.90 30.26 22.82
C GLU A 153 -28.87 30.52 21.74
N LEU A 154 -28.74 29.62 20.77
CA LEU A 154 -27.82 29.73 19.61
C LEU A 154 -28.24 30.87 18.65
N GLY A 155 -29.55 31.25 18.63
CA GLY A 155 -30.04 32.32 17.83
C GLY A 155 -29.97 32.02 16.32
N GLU A 156 -29.22 32.84 15.58
CA GLU A 156 -29.12 32.73 14.11
C GLU A 156 -28.08 31.69 13.65
N TYR A 157 -27.22 31.19 14.56
CA TYR A 157 -26.18 30.23 14.17
C TYR A 157 -26.75 28.83 13.94
N ASP A 158 -26.52 28.31 12.74
CA ASP A 158 -26.84 26.92 12.40
C ASP A 158 -25.59 26.06 12.61
N ILE A 159 -25.55 25.40 13.76
CA ILE A 159 -24.47 24.51 14.12
C ILE A 159 -24.87 23.08 13.74
N SER A 160 -24.02 22.41 12.99
CA SER A 160 -24.23 21.02 12.58
C SER A 160 -22.93 20.22 12.61
N ILE A 161 -23.05 18.91 12.83
CA ILE A 161 -21.92 17.98 12.70
C ILE A 161 -22.06 17.21 11.41
N GLU A 162 -21.03 17.26 10.57
CA GLU A 162 -20.92 16.43 9.40
C GLU A 162 -20.01 15.24 9.74
N ALA A 163 -20.58 14.03 9.68
CA ALA A 163 -19.85 12.78 9.83
C ALA A 163 -19.86 12.03 8.50
N GLY A 164 -18.77 11.37 8.16
CA GLY A 164 -18.67 10.63 6.91
C GLY A 164 -17.27 10.11 6.65
N LEU A 165 -17.04 9.58 5.46
CA LEU A 165 -15.72 9.21 4.98
C LEU A 165 -15.12 10.33 4.13
N ARG A 166 -13.84 10.57 4.31
CA ARG A 166 -13.08 11.55 3.55
C ARG A 166 -11.86 10.89 2.90
N PHE A 167 -11.57 11.32 1.70
CA PHE A 167 -10.32 11.01 1.03
C PHE A 167 -9.15 11.78 1.65
N ASN A 168 -8.07 11.06 1.96
CA ASN A 168 -6.86 11.70 2.48
C ASN A 168 -6.09 12.38 1.33
N PRO A 169 -5.88 13.70 1.38
CA PRO A 169 -5.15 14.42 0.35
C PRO A 169 -3.70 13.95 0.14
N SER A 170 -3.12 13.23 1.10
CA SER A 170 -1.77 12.68 0.98
C SER A 170 -1.69 11.44 0.08
N PHE A 171 -2.83 10.85 -0.30
CA PHE A 171 -2.88 9.62 -1.11
C PHE A 171 -1.98 9.65 -2.35
N PRO A 172 -1.96 10.71 -3.18
CA PRO A 172 -1.09 10.73 -4.36
C PRO A 172 0.39 10.60 -3.99
N ASP A 173 0.82 11.27 -2.93
CA ASP A 173 2.20 11.22 -2.47
C ASP A 173 2.55 9.86 -1.88
N ASP A 174 1.67 9.29 -1.07
CA ASP A 174 1.82 7.97 -0.47
C ASP A 174 1.86 6.87 -1.53
N PHE A 175 0.96 6.94 -2.52
CA PHE A 175 0.95 6.02 -3.66
C PHE A 175 2.25 6.11 -4.48
N LEU A 176 2.71 7.33 -4.76
CA LEU A 176 3.93 7.53 -5.55
C LEU A 176 5.21 7.10 -4.83
N GLN A 177 5.17 6.83 -3.52
CA GLN A 177 6.28 6.21 -2.80
C GLN A 177 6.53 4.75 -3.25
N PHE A 178 5.52 4.07 -3.76
CA PHE A 178 5.66 2.71 -4.30
C PHE A 178 6.19 2.71 -5.73
N ILE A 179 6.04 3.81 -6.48
CA ILE A 179 6.31 3.88 -7.92
C ILE A 179 7.66 4.51 -8.22
N ASN A 180 8.42 3.89 -9.12
CA ASN A 180 9.63 4.45 -9.69
C ASN A 180 9.27 5.55 -10.69
N GLN A 181 9.48 6.80 -10.33
CA GLN A 181 9.13 7.98 -11.11
C GLN A 181 9.88 8.08 -12.46
N SER A 182 10.98 7.32 -12.64
CA SER A 182 11.72 7.25 -13.90
C SER A 182 11.21 6.14 -14.83
N ALA A 183 10.44 5.19 -14.30
CA ALA A 183 9.92 4.08 -15.09
C ALA A 183 8.82 4.55 -16.06
N VAL A 184 8.78 3.93 -17.23
CA VAL A 184 7.74 4.20 -18.23
C VAL A 184 6.42 3.59 -17.77
N GLY A 185 5.39 4.42 -17.70
CA GLY A 185 4.05 4.02 -17.25
C GLY A 185 3.21 5.26 -16.95
N SER A 186 1.95 5.08 -16.65
CA SER A 186 0.97 6.16 -16.40
C SER A 186 1.39 7.12 -15.29
N PHE A 187 2.13 6.63 -14.30
CA PHE A 187 2.53 7.38 -13.11
C PHE A 187 4.00 7.84 -13.14
N ARG A 188 4.60 7.96 -14.33
CA ARG A 188 5.94 8.52 -14.51
C ARG A 188 5.94 10.02 -14.22
N GLY A 189 6.99 10.50 -13.53
CA GLY A 189 7.11 11.88 -13.08
C GLY A 189 6.32 12.15 -11.82
N GLN A 190 6.79 13.09 -10.98
CA GLN A 190 6.15 13.35 -9.70
C GLN A 190 4.85 14.14 -9.86
N GLU A 191 4.87 15.23 -10.61
CA GLU A 191 3.69 16.06 -10.84
C GLU A 191 2.71 15.39 -11.80
N GLU A 192 3.21 14.84 -12.91
CA GLU A 192 2.37 14.15 -13.89
C GLU A 192 1.71 12.89 -13.27
N GLY A 193 2.42 12.18 -12.39
CA GLY A 193 1.87 11.06 -11.65
C GLY A 193 0.78 11.46 -10.67
N ARG A 194 0.95 12.59 -9.96
CA ARG A 194 -0.10 13.18 -9.11
C ARG A 194 -1.32 13.58 -9.90
N ASP A 195 -1.13 14.27 -11.02
CA ASP A 195 -2.23 14.72 -11.87
C ASP A 195 -3.00 13.53 -12.46
N MET A 196 -2.29 12.47 -12.82
CA MET A 196 -2.95 11.24 -13.27
C MET A 196 -3.80 10.61 -12.16
N LEU A 197 -3.30 10.54 -10.93
CA LEU A 197 -4.07 10.03 -9.79
C LEU A 197 -5.29 10.90 -9.50
N ARG A 198 -5.12 12.24 -9.49
CA ARG A 198 -6.23 13.18 -9.30
C ARG A 198 -7.35 12.98 -10.32
N ARG A 199 -7.03 12.74 -11.58
CA ARG A 199 -8.04 12.45 -12.61
C ARG A 199 -8.97 11.31 -12.25
N PHE A 200 -8.49 10.32 -11.51
CA PHE A 200 -9.30 9.19 -11.05
C PHE A 200 -10.01 9.49 -9.73
N THR A 201 -9.32 10.14 -8.79
CA THR A 201 -9.87 10.41 -7.45
C THR A 201 -10.88 11.57 -7.44
N ASP A 202 -10.71 12.58 -8.29
CA ASP A 202 -11.63 13.73 -8.40
C ASP A 202 -12.97 13.36 -9.05
N GLN A 203 -13.08 12.17 -9.65
CA GLN A 203 -14.35 11.64 -10.14
C GLN A 203 -15.22 11.08 -9.02
N VAL A 204 -14.63 10.78 -7.86
CA VAL A 204 -15.36 10.31 -6.69
C VAL A 204 -15.93 11.52 -5.95
N THR A 205 -17.21 11.74 -6.09
CA THR A 205 -17.93 12.82 -5.40
C THR A 205 -18.38 12.43 -4.01
N ASP A 206 -18.56 11.15 -3.77
CA ASP A 206 -18.94 10.58 -2.49
C ASP A 206 -18.06 9.37 -2.16
N TRP A 207 -17.24 9.49 -1.13
CA TRP A 207 -16.34 8.43 -0.66
C TRP A 207 -17.03 7.35 0.19
N GLU A 208 -18.33 7.48 0.41
CA GLU A 208 -19.18 6.43 0.97
C GLU A 208 -19.86 5.58 -0.12
N ASP A 209 -19.90 6.05 -1.34
CA ASP A 209 -20.41 5.31 -2.50
C ASP A 209 -19.41 4.25 -2.97
N GLU A 210 -19.70 3.00 -2.62
CA GLU A 210 -18.88 1.84 -2.99
C GLU A 210 -18.61 1.79 -4.51
N ALA A 211 -19.61 2.08 -5.33
CA ALA A 211 -19.47 1.96 -6.79
C ALA A 211 -18.47 2.98 -7.34
N GLN A 212 -18.53 4.23 -6.87
CA GLN A 212 -17.58 5.28 -7.29
C GLN A 212 -16.16 4.97 -6.84
N VAL A 213 -15.99 4.55 -5.57
CA VAL A 213 -14.68 4.23 -5.01
C VAL A 213 -14.03 3.05 -5.74
N PHE A 214 -14.78 1.98 -6.02
CA PHE A 214 -14.25 0.84 -6.76
C PHE A 214 -13.99 1.16 -8.22
N ALA A 215 -14.79 1.99 -8.87
CA ALA A 215 -14.50 2.45 -10.23
C ALA A 215 -13.18 3.24 -10.32
N ALA A 216 -12.91 4.11 -9.35
CA ALA A 216 -11.64 4.83 -9.27
C ALA A 216 -10.45 3.91 -9.02
N LEU A 217 -10.60 2.91 -8.13
CA LEU A 217 -9.57 1.89 -7.88
C LEU A 217 -9.27 1.06 -9.12
N ASP A 218 -10.31 0.60 -9.82
CA ASP A 218 -10.13 -0.19 -11.04
C ASP A 218 -9.42 0.63 -12.12
N ALA A 219 -9.74 1.93 -12.25
CA ALA A 219 -9.05 2.83 -13.17
C ALA A 219 -7.56 3.00 -12.79
N ILE A 220 -7.23 3.12 -11.50
CA ILE A 220 -5.84 3.18 -11.02
C ILE A 220 -5.11 1.88 -11.31
N VAL A 221 -5.72 0.72 -11.01
CA VAL A 221 -5.13 -0.61 -11.28
C VAL A 221 -4.94 -0.82 -12.79
N GLU A 222 -5.90 -0.43 -13.61
CA GLU A 222 -5.77 -0.48 -15.05
C GLU A 222 -4.60 0.39 -15.55
N ALA A 223 -4.47 1.61 -14.99
CA ALA A 223 -3.37 2.52 -15.31
C ALA A 223 -1.98 2.00 -14.88
N LEU A 224 -1.90 1.09 -13.89
CA LEU A 224 -0.67 0.37 -13.55
C LEU A 224 -0.28 -0.67 -14.61
N HIS A 225 -1.27 -1.26 -15.29
CA HIS A 225 -1.04 -2.30 -16.31
C HIS A 225 -1.01 -1.76 -17.75
N ALA A 226 -1.53 -0.55 -17.99
CA ALA A 226 -1.54 0.10 -19.29
C ALA A 226 -1.16 1.57 -19.17
N ASP A 227 -0.29 2.07 -20.05
CA ASP A 227 0.14 3.47 -20.04
C ASP A 227 -0.97 4.39 -20.61
N LYS A 228 -1.78 4.94 -19.73
CA LYS A 228 -2.92 5.81 -20.08
C LYS A 228 -2.53 7.21 -20.58
N ARG A 229 -1.23 7.50 -20.67
CA ARG A 229 -0.74 8.76 -21.28
C ARG A 229 -0.65 8.67 -22.80
N GLU A 230 -0.60 7.46 -23.34
CA GLU A 230 -0.54 7.17 -24.77
C GLU A 230 -1.92 6.71 -25.25
N GLU A 231 -2.38 7.17 -26.41
CA GLU A 231 -3.68 6.76 -26.98
C GLU A 231 -3.80 5.25 -27.17
N ALA A 232 -2.70 4.59 -27.56
CA ALA A 232 -2.66 3.15 -27.72
C ALA A 232 -2.69 2.37 -26.41
N ALA A 233 -2.56 3.05 -25.26
CA ALA A 233 -2.52 2.49 -23.92
C ALA A 233 -1.68 1.19 -23.83
N PRO A 234 -0.38 1.21 -24.19
CA PRO A 234 0.44 0.01 -24.28
C PRO A 234 0.56 -0.65 -22.91
N CYS A 235 0.51 -1.99 -22.90
CA CYS A 235 0.68 -2.78 -21.70
C CYS A 235 2.04 -2.53 -21.05
N ARG A 236 2.05 -2.38 -19.74
CA ARG A 236 3.25 -2.17 -18.91
C ARG A 236 3.37 -3.25 -17.84
N ASN A 237 4.59 -3.69 -17.60
CA ASN A 237 4.85 -4.62 -16.52
C ASN A 237 4.95 -3.84 -15.19
N ILE A 238 4.01 -4.11 -14.28
CA ILE A 238 3.94 -3.47 -12.97
C ILE A 238 5.22 -3.67 -12.14
N LEU A 239 5.86 -4.85 -12.23
CA LEU A 239 7.11 -5.14 -11.49
C LEU A 239 8.25 -4.17 -11.87
N LYS A 240 8.28 -3.69 -13.12
CA LYS A 240 9.29 -2.73 -13.60
C LYS A 240 8.99 -1.29 -13.17
N GLN A 241 7.81 -1.04 -12.66
CA GLN A 241 7.39 0.28 -12.18
C GLN A 241 7.58 0.44 -10.67
N MET A 242 7.94 -0.62 -9.95
CA MET A 242 8.11 -0.55 -8.50
C MET A 242 9.41 0.18 -8.13
N LYS A 243 9.38 0.94 -7.04
CA LYS A 243 10.50 1.73 -6.53
C LYS A 243 11.33 0.93 -5.53
N GLY A 244 12.61 0.76 -5.80
CA GLY A 244 13.55 0.16 -4.85
C GLY A 244 13.15 -1.23 -4.41
N GLN A 245 12.95 -1.43 -3.10
CA GLN A 245 12.56 -2.71 -2.50
C GLN A 245 11.05 -2.86 -2.31
N LYS A 246 10.25 -1.90 -2.77
CA LYS A 246 8.79 -1.97 -2.69
C LYS A 246 8.24 -3.08 -3.58
N THR A 247 7.24 -3.77 -3.08
CA THR A 247 6.61 -4.90 -3.76
C THR A 247 5.24 -4.53 -4.31
N VAL A 248 4.78 -5.25 -5.33
CA VAL A 248 3.42 -5.13 -5.86
C VAL A 248 2.38 -5.49 -4.81
N GLN A 249 2.71 -6.43 -3.91
CA GLN A 249 1.83 -6.80 -2.82
C GLN A 249 1.60 -5.63 -1.87
N GLU A 250 2.66 -4.96 -1.40
CA GLU A 250 2.53 -3.77 -0.53
C GLU A 250 1.69 -2.67 -1.18
N LEU A 251 1.86 -2.46 -2.50
CA LEU A 251 1.04 -1.49 -3.23
C LEU A 251 -0.44 -1.89 -3.26
N TYR A 252 -0.74 -3.16 -3.51
CA TYR A 252 -2.12 -3.64 -3.50
C TYR A 252 -2.72 -3.67 -2.10
N ASP A 253 -1.95 -4.03 -1.08
CA ASP A 253 -2.37 -3.95 0.32
C ASP A 253 -2.75 -2.51 0.69
N TYR A 254 -1.95 -1.52 0.27
CA TYR A 254 -2.26 -0.11 0.46
C TYR A 254 -3.54 0.31 -0.31
N LEU A 255 -3.65 -0.06 -1.59
CA LEU A 255 -4.81 0.32 -2.43
C LEU A 255 -6.12 -0.27 -1.92
N PHE A 256 -6.14 -1.58 -1.62
CA PHE A 256 -7.35 -2.30 -1.22
C PHE A 256 -7.57 -2.35 0.30
N GLY A 257 -6.61 -1.86 1.10
CA GLY A 257 -6.77 -1.61 2.54
C GLY A 257 -7.55 -0.34 2.86
N PHE A 258 -7.68 0.57 1.88
CA PHE A 258 -8.41 1.85 2.00
C PHE A 258 -7.88 2.76 3.13
N ASP A 259 -6.59 2.71 3.48
CA ASP A 259 -6.03 3.52 4.56
C ASP A 259 -6.05 5.02 4.26
N TYR A 260 -6.22 5.37 2.99
CA TYR A 260 -6.43 6.72 2.48
C TYR A 260 -7.89 7.19 2.56
N VAL A 261 -8.83 6.33 2.93
CA VAL A 261 -10.22 6.68 3.23
C VAL A 261 -10.37 6.71 4.74
N VAL A 262 -10.53 7.90 5.29
CA VAL A 262 -10.54 8.12 6.74
C VAL A 262 -11.87 8.69 7.21
N PRO A 263 -12.32 8.37 8.43
CA PRO A 263 -13.49 9.01 9.00
C PRO A 263 -13.27 10.53 9.09
N LYS A 264 -14.30 11.29 8.74
CA LYS A 264 -14.36 12.74 8.85
C LYS A 264 -15.42 13.12 9.87
N TYR A 265 -15.07 14.03 10.76
CA TYR A 265 -15.99 14.67 11.72
C TYR A 265 -15.67 16.15 11.72
N ASP A 266 -16.53 16.91 11.10
CA ASP A 266 -16.38 18.36 11.07
C ASP A 266 -17.59 19.02 11.72
N LEU A 267 -17.29 19.97 12.59
CA LEU A 267 -18.27 20.91 13.10
C LEU A 267 -18.43 22.03 12.06
N ARG A 268 -19.65 22.23 11.60
CA ARG A 268 -20.00 23.29 10.68
C ARG A 268 -20.86 24.34 11.36
N VAL A 269 -20.64 25.57 10.97
CA VAL A 269 -21.41 26.72 11.41
C VAL A 269 -21.86 27.50 10.19
N ASP A 270 -23.16 27.64 10.00
CA ASP A 270 -23.77 28.27 8.81
C ASP A 270 -23.26 27.66 7.48
N GLY A 271 -23.05 26.33 7.48
CA GLY A 271 -22.53 25.58 6.35
C GLY A 271 -21.02 25.73 6.09
N LYS A 272 -20.30 26.54 6.89
CA LYS A 272 -18.84 26.74 6.79
C LYS A 272 -18.09 25.81 7.69
N ASP A 273 -16.91 25.39 7.26
CA ASP A 273 -15.95 24.67 8.10
C ASP A 273 -15.36 25.60 9.18
N LEU A 274 -15.03 25.07 10.37
CA LEU A 274 -14.36 25.86 11.41
C LEU A 274 -13.04 26.50 10.94
N THR A 275 -12.41 25.92 9.92
CA THR A 275 -11.16 26.47 9.33
C THR A 275 -11.37 27.73 8.53
N GLU A 276 -12.61 27.99 8.07
CA GLU A 276 -12.99 29.15 7.30
C GLU A 276 -13.38 30.34 8.19
N LEU A 277 -13.58 30.08 9.50
CA LEU A 277 -13.89 31.12 10.49
C LEU A 277 -12.63 31.84 10.96
N SER A 278 -12.78 33.10 11.39
CA SER A 278 -11.71 33.81 12.08
C SER A 278 -11.26 33.05 13.35
N PRO A 279 -9.99 33.21 13.80
CA PRO A 279 -9.53 32.58 15.05
C PRO A 279 -10.41 32.87 16.24
N GLY A 280 -10.95 34.09 16.33
CA GLY A 280 -11.84 34.52 17.40
C GLY A 280 -13.20 33.85 17.35
N GLU A 281 -13.87 33.86 16.22
CA GLU A 281 -15.14 33.17 16.02
C GLU A 281 -15.02 31.70 16.34
N ARG A 282 -13.94 31.04 15.83
CA ARG A 282 -13.66 29.63 16.10
C ARG A 282 -13.50 29.32 17.58
N GLY A 283 -12.68 30.12 18.30
CA GLY A 283 -12.46 29.97 19.73
C GLY A 283 -13.75 30.13 20.55
N GLY A 284 -14.53 31.16 20.23
CA GLY A 284 -15.81 31.43 20.90
C GLY A 284 -16.84 30.33 20.66
N LEU A 285 -16.99 29.88 19.42
CA LEU A 285 -17.92 28.82 19.07
C LEU A 285 -17.51 27.44 19.66
N LEU A 286 -16.22 27.14 19.71
CA LEU A 286 -15.74 25.94 20.40
C LEU A 286 -16.01 25.98 21.91
N LEU A 287 -15.87 27.15 22.53
CA LEU A 287 -16.19 27.30 23.93
C LEU A 287 -17.70 27.16 24.18
N ILE A 288 -18.55 27.77 23.37
CA ILE A 288 -20.00 27.59 23.39
C ILE A 288 -20.36 26.12 23.26
N PHE A 289 -19.78 25.44 22.28
CA PHE A 289 -20.01 24.01 22.03
C PHE A 289 -19.59 23.15 23.22
N TYR A 290 -18.44 23.46 23.81
CA TYR A 290 -17.98 22.80 25.04
C TYR A 290 -18.96 23.00 26.19
N LEU A 291 -19.39 24.25 26.44
CA LEU A 291 -20.34 24.57 27.54
C LEU A 291 -21.71 23.91 27.36
N MET A 292 -22.14 23.76 26.10
CA MET A 292 -23.39 23.08 25.71
C MET A 292 -23.32 21.56 25.96
N LEU A 293 -22.24 20.91 25.59
CA LEU A 293 -22.12 19.45 25.65
C LEU A 293 -21.65 18.93 26.99
N ASP A 294 -20.77 19.69 27.68
CA ASP A 294 -20.18 19.21 28.92
C ASP A 294 -21.20 19.29 30.07
N ARG A 295 -21.56 18.12 30.58
CA ARG A 295 -22.51 17.94 31.69
C ARG A 295 -21.83 17.71 33.06
N GLN A 296 -20.51 17.80 33.11
CA GLN A 296 -19.80 17.59 34.39
C GLN A 296 -20.07 18.74 35.34
N GLU A 297 -20.15 18.41 36.62
CA GLU A 297 -20.35 19.39 37.69
C GLU A 297 -19.04 19.93 38.30
N ILE A 298 -17.90 19.57 37.69
CA ILE A 298 -16.59 20.07 38.13
C ILE A 298 -16.46 21.56 37.85
N PRO A 299 -15.76 22.29 38.75
CA PRO A 299 -15.47 23.71 38.54
C PRO A 299 -14.76 23.94 37.20
N LEU A 300 -15.18 24.97 36.47
CA LEU A 300 -14.61 25.32 35.15
C LEU A 300 -13.92 26.68 35.29
N VAL A 301 -12.66 26.75 34.87
CA VAL A 301 -11.90 28.00 34.74
C VAL A 301 -11.88 28.42 33.27
N ILE A 302 -12.35 29.64 33.01
CA ILE A 302 -12.36 30.23 31.69
C ILE A 302 -11.47 31.46 31.71
N ASP A 303 -10.37 31.44 30.96
CA ASP A 303 -9.41 32.54 30.94
C ASP A 303 -9.59 33.37 29.67
N GLN A 304 -9.87 34.65 29.87
CA GLN A 304 -9.98 35.71 28.86
C GLN A 304 -10.77 35.29 27.62
N PRO A 305 -12.03 34.85 27.78
CA PRO A 305 -12.83 34.41 26.61
C PRO A 305 -13.10 35.54 25.60
N GLU A 306 -13.03 36.80 26.05
CA GLU A 306 -13.26 37.97 25.25
C GLU A 306 -12.13 38.30 24.26
N ASP A 307 -10.89 37.90 24.52
CA ASP A 307 -9.71 38.31 23.74
C ASP A 307 -9.76 37.86 22.28
N ASN A 308 -10.51 36.81 22.01
CA ASN A 308 -10.63 36.22 20.71
C ASN A 308 -12.02 36.38 20.08
N LEU A 309 -12.90 37.20 20.68
CA LEU A 309 -14.27 37.35 20.20
C LEU A 309 -14.42 38.65 19.38
N ASP A 310 -14.17 38.55 18.09
CA ASP A 310 -14.32 39.64 17.13
C ASP A 310 -15.79 39.94 16.80
N ASN A 311 -16.69 39.00 17.07
CA ASN A 311 -18.09 39.07 16.71
C ASN A 311 -18.98 39.25 17.94
N LYS A 312 -19.72 40.38 17.98
CA LYS A 312 -20.66 40.70 19.04
C LYS A 312 -21.71 39.59 19.28
N SER A 313 -22.17 38.97 18.20
CA SER A 313 -23.16 37.88 18.28
C SER A 313 -22.60 36.66 19.04
N VAL A 314 -21.33 36.28 18.79
CA VAL A 314 -20.68 35.16 19.50
C VAL A 314 -20.55 35.47 20.96
N TYR A 315 -20.20 36.71 21.31
CA TYR A 315 -20.11 37.18 22.69
C TYR A 315 -21.46 37.06 23.43
N GLU A 316 -22.55 37.53 22.80
CA GLU A 316 -23.89 37.48 23.40
C GLU A 316 -24.36 36.04 23.66
N ILE A 317 -24.05 35.13 22.75
CA ILE A 317 -24.34 33.70 22.89
C ILE A 317 -23.51 33.07 24.00
N LEU A 318 -22.19 33.33 24.01
CA LEU A 318 -21.30 32.83 25.05
C LEU A 318 -21.80 33.18 26.47
N VAL A 319 -22.23 34.44 26.68
CA VAL A 319 -22.79 34.88 27.96
C VAL A 319 -24.02 34.05 28.36
N LYS A 320 -24.91 33.75 27.43
CA LYS A 320 -26.09 32.90 27.71
C LYS A 320 -25.67 31.52 28.21
N PHE A 321 -24.70 30.88 27.50
CA PHE A 321 -24.19 29.58 27.91
C PHE A 321 -23.41 29.57 29.22
N ILE A 322 -22.67 30.64 29.55
CA ILE A 322 -22.04 30.81 30.87
C ILE A 322 -23.12 30.88 31.95
N LYS A 323 -24.16 31.68 31.75
CA LYS A 323 -25.29 31.76 32.69
C LYS A 323 -26.00 30.43 32.90
N GLN A 324 -26.18 29.67 31.86
CA GLN A 324 -26.78 28.34 31.93
C GLN A 324 -25.85 27.34 32.65
N ALA A 325 -24.55 27.37 32.37
CA ALA A 325 -23.59 26.45 32.96
C ALA A 325 -23.37 26.72 34.44
N LYS A 326 -23.41 28.01 34.92
CA LYS A 326 -23.25 28.35 36.33
C LYS A 326 -24.38 27.81 37.22
N THR A 327 -25.53 27.45 36.69
CA THR A 327 -26.61 26.81 37.45
C THR A 327 -26.30 25.37 37.84
N ARG A 328 -25.32 24.75 37.20
CA ARG A 328 -24.94 23.34 37.39
C ARG A 328 -23.58 23.19 38.08
N ARG A 329 -22.64 24.12 37.84
CA ARG A 329 -21.27 24.05 38.33
C ARG A 329 -20.69 25.43 38.61
N GLN A 330 -19.65 25.46 39.42
CA GLN A 330 -18.89 26.68 39.66
C GLN A 330 -18.13 27.09 38.40
N ILE A 331 -18.25 28.35 38.00
CA ILE A 331 -17.47 28.95 36.91
C ILE A 331 -16.55 30.01 37.48
N ILE A 332 -15.27 29.90 37.20
CA ILE A 332 -14.25 30.90 37.55
C ILE A 332 -13.85 31.57 36.22
N LEU A 333 -14.23 32.82 36.09
CA LEU A 333 -13.95 33.60 34.90
C LEU A 333 -12.83 34.58 35.16
N VAL A 334 -11.74 34.46 34.42
CA VAL A 334 -10.65 35.43 34.40
C VAL A 334 -10.86 36.36 33.23
N THR A 335 -10.99 37.64 33.46
CA THR A 335 -11.30 38.61 32.40
C THR A 335 -10.72 39.99 32.74
N HIS A 336 -10.35 40.75 31.72
CA HIS A 336 -10.01 42.16 31.83
C HIS A 336 -11.22 43.06 31.43
N ASN A 337 -12.33 42.49 31.03
CA ASN A 337 -13.54 43.18 30.64
C ASN A 337 -14.56 43.17 31.81
N PRO A 338 -14.72 44.27 32.56
CA PRO A 338 -15.66 44.32 33.69
C PRO A 338 -17.11 44.10 33.27
N ASN A 339 -17.46 44.43 32.00
CA ASN A 339 -18.83 44.22 31.50
C ASN A 339 -19.16 42.73 31.43
N LEU A 340 -18.19 41.87 31.20
CA LEU A 340 -18.44 40.43 31.14
C LEU A 340 -18.89 39.89 32.50
N ALA A 341 -18.28 40.36 33.59
CA ALA A 341 -18.65 39.96 34.92
C ALA A 341 -20.12 40.36 35.27
N VAL A 342 -20.49 41.59 34.89
CA VAL A 342 -21.86 42.10 35.07
C VAL A 342 -22.86 41.35 34.22
N VAL A 343 -22.58 41.22 32.92
CA VAL A 343 -23.50 40.58 31.98
C VAL A 343 -23.61 39.07 32.21
N ALA A 344 -22.55 38.41 32.68
CA ALA A 344 -22.59 37.02 33.12
C ALA A 344 -23.26 36.80 34.46
N ASP A 345 -23.65 37.90 35.16
CA ASP A 345 -24.33 37.84 36.45
C ASP A 345 -23.48 37.09 37.51
N ALA A 346 -22.24 37.59 37.71
CA ALA A 346 -21.28 36.95 38.61
C ALA A 346 -21.72 37.17 40.10
N GLU A 347 -21.72 36.11 40.89
CA GLU A 347 -22.04 36.15 42.34
C GLU A 347 -20.90 36.80 43.17
N GLN A 348 -19.67 36.72 42.69
CA GLN A 348 -18.50 37.27 43.33
C GLN A 348 -17.53 37.82 42.32
N ILE A 349 -17.00 38.98 42.57
CA ILE A 349 -15.90 39.60 41.82
C ILE A 349 -14.69 39.71 42.69
N ILE A 350 -13.54 39.27 42.17
CA ILE A 350 -12.24 39.47 42.77
C ILE A 350 -11.44 40.39 41.87
N HIS A 351 -11.30 41.65 42.28
CA HIS A 351 -10.47 42.61 41.56
C HIS A 351 -9.01 42.42 41.98
N VAL A 352 -8.14 42.24 41.01
CA VAL A 352 -6.69 42.06 41.24
C VAL A 352 -5.99 43.29 40.71
N SER A 353 -5.24 43.99 41.58
CA SER A 353 -4.34 45.07 41.19
C SER A 353 -2.88 44.69 41.44
N ILE A 354 -1.98 45.21 40.63
CA ILE A 354 -0.54 44.98 40.73
C ILE A 354 0.18 46.30 40.93
N ASP A 355 0.91 46.43 42.05
CA ASP A 355 1.83 47.54 42.28
C ASP A 355 3.26 47.12 41.88
N LYS A 356 3.83 47.87 40.92
CA LYS A 356 5.16 47.62 40.36
C LYS A 356 6.14 48.65 40.87
N LYS A 357 6.48 48.60 42.18
CA LYS A 357 7.50 49.47 42.78
C LYS A 357 8.80 48.71 43.02
N ASP A 358 9.92 49.32 42.70
CA ASP A 358 11.28 48.87 43.03
C ASP A 358 11.62 47.43 42.60
N GLY A 359 11.07 46.99 41.43
CA GLY A 359 11.33 45.64 40.87
C GLY A 359 10.61 44.51 41.62
N ARG A 360 9.73 44.81 42.56
CA ARG A 360 8.80 43.88 43.20
C ARG A 360 7.41 44.02 42.59
N HIS A 361 6.68 42.92 42.56
CA HIS A 361 5.32 42.86 42.09
C HIS A 361 4.44 42.47 43.28
N ASP A 362 3.79 43.46 43.89
CA ASP A 362 2.87 43.24 44.99
C ASP A 362 1.45 43.18 44.41
N PHE A 363 0.71 42.14 44.75
CA PHE A 363 -0.66 41.89 44.27
C PHE A 363 -1.64 42.19 45.42
N ASP A 364 -2.59 43.05 45.14
CA ASP A 364 -3.71 43.33 46.05
C ASP A 364 -4.98 42.68 45.46
N PHE A 365 -5.75 42.05 46.35
CA PHE A 365 -7.00 41.36 46.01
C PHE A 365 -8.17 42.01 46.75
N PHE A 366 -9.12 42.50 46.01
CA PHE A 366 -10.36 43.07 46.58
C PHE A 366 -11.54 42.21 46.14
N SER A 367 -12.26 41.63 47.12
CA SER A 367 -13.41 40.76 46.87
C SER A 367 -14.69 41.44 47.24
N GLY A 368 -15.71 41.33 46.39
CA GLY A 368 -17.05 41.88 46.62
C GLY A 368 -18.12 41.14 45.84
N ALA A 369 -19.36 41.34 46.18
CA ALA A 369 -20.50 41.00 45.36
C ALA A 369 -20.85 42.18 44.44
N ILE A 370 -21.53 41.87 43.30
CA ILE A 370 -22.10 42.93 42.42
C ILE A 370 -23.28 43.57 43.12
#